data_add1b29eca7951768b43f7867d7c1a11
#
_entry.id   add1b29eca7951768b43f7867d7c1a11
#
_cell.length_a   1.000
_cell.length_b   1.000
_cell.length_c   1.000
_cell.angle_alpha   90.00
_cell.angle_beta   90.00
_cell.angle_gamma   90.00
#
_symmetry.space_group_name_H-M   'P 1'
#
loop_
_entity.id
_entity.type
_entity.pdbx_description
1 polymer ?
#
loop_
_entity_poly.entity_id
_entity_poly.type
_entity_poly.pdbx_seq_one_letter_code
_entity_poly.pdbx_strand_id
1 'polypeptide(L)'
;MIKSLLFNSILLITQSINYDSNFIRLQRQLENYGFQVNIATPPNFELPKQQIDFQRRRVRKPYGLLNSATKSIWINPIVFELGIGNSVLIHEAVHAAQVCRGNGNIQTLELDVEPIQQARPFFKRYVDIYSQAVEKEAYAVQTQSNSLELAMSLLDKHCGE
;
A
#
# COMPACT_ATOMS: atom_id res chain seq x y z
N MET A 1 -41.52 -23.02 39.87
CA MET A 1 -40.20 -23.26 39.27
C MET A 1 -39.93 -22.19 38.21
N ILE A 2 -39.14 -21.19 38.55
CA ILE A 2 -38.80 -20.07 37.64
C ILE A 2 -37.42 -20.40 37.07
N LYS A 3 -37.38 -20.69 35.77
CA LYS A 3 -36.09 -20.87 35.04
C LYS A 3 -35.54 -19.49 34.71
N SER A 4 -34.47 -19.12 35.42
CA SER A 4 -33.66 -17.93 35.13
C SER A 4 -32.90 -18.16 33.84
N LEU A 5 -33.20 -17.39 32.80
CA LEU A 5 -32.41 -17.31 31.56
C LEU A 5 -31.28 -16.32 31.79
N LEU A 6 -30.08 -16.84 31.99
CA LEU A 6 -28.84 -16.04 31.99
C LEU A 6 -28.53 -15.67 30.54
N PHE A 7 -28.80 -14.41 30.19
CA PHE A 7 -28.29 -13.82 28.96
C PHE A 7 -26.78 -13.57 29.12
N ASN A 8 -25.93 -14.41 28.51
CA ASN A 8 -24.53 -14.13 28.34
C ASN A 8 -24.36 -13.02 27.27
N SER A 9 -24.28 -11.79 27.73
CA SER A 9 -23.85 -10.68 26.86
C SER A 9 -22.37 -10.87 26.53
N ILE A 10 -22.08 -11.39 25.35
CA ILE A 10 -20.73 -11.38 24.78
C ILE A 10 -20.44 -9.94 24.41
N LEU A 11 -19.63 -9.28 25.23
CA LEU A 11 -19.09 -7.96 24.95
C LEU A 11 -18.05 -8.12 23.83
N LEU A 12 -18.46 -7.87 22.59
CA LEU A 12 -17.55 -7.73 21.46
C LEU A 12 -16.72 -6.45 21.66
N ILE A 13 -15.54 -6.60 22.25
CA ILE A 13 -14.55 -5.52 22.29
C ILE A 13 -14.03 -5.38 20.87
N THR A 14 -14.64 -4.52 20.08
CA THR A 14 -14.06 -4.02 18.83
C THR A 14 -12.87 -3.15 19.22
N GLN A 15 -11.66 -3.68 19.14
CA GLN A 15 -10.46 -2.87 19.21
C GLN A 15 -10.52 -1.90 18.01
N SER A 16 -10.86 -0.64 18.26
CA SER A 16 -10.73 0.41 17.26
C SER A 16 -9.23 0.60 17.00
N ILE A 17 -8.77 0.19 15.84
CA ILE A 17 -7.40 0.50 15.38
C ILE A 17 -7.35 2.02 15.28
N ASN A 18 -6.57 2.64 16.17
CA ASN A 18 -6.37 4.09 16.11
C ASN A 18 -5.30 4.37 15.04
N TYR A 19 -5.75 4.73 13.85
CA TYR A 19 -4.84 5.09 12.76
C TYR A 19 -4.14 6.42 13.07
N ASP A 20 -2.83 6.48 12.76
CA ASP A 20 -2.05 7.70 12.83
C ASP A 20 -2.69 8.81 11.98
N SER A 21 -2.63 10.05 12.45
CA SER A 21 -3.16 11.23 11.75
C SER A 21 -2.59 11.38 10.32
N ASN A 22 -1.32 11.01 10.12
CA ASN A 22 -0.65 11.03 8.82
C ASN A 22 -1.24 10.00 7.87
N PHE A 23 -1.56 8.79 8.37
CA PHE A 23 -2.25 7.76 7.60
C PHE A 23 -3.61 8.26 7.11
N ILE A 24 -4.41 8.82 8.02
CA ILE A 24 -5.75 9.34 7.69
C ILE A 24 -5.66 10.49 6.68
N ARG A 25 -4.68 11.38 6.83
CA ARG A 25 -4.48 12.51 5.93
C ARG A 25 -4.15 12.05 4.50
N LEU A 26 -3.23 11.10 4.35
CA LEU A 26 -2.86 10.56 3.05
C LEU A 26 -3.98 9.71 2.43
N GLN A 27 -4.68 8.92 3.25
CA GLN A 27 -5.86 8.16 2.81
C GLN A 27 -6.92 9.09 2.21
N ARG A 28 -7.28 10.17 2.89
CA ARG A 28 -8.27 11.15 2.39
C ARG A 28 -7.84 11.79 1.08
N GLN A 29 -6.56 12.11 0.92
CA GLN A 29 -6.07 12.66 -0.33
C GLN A 29 -6.19 11.66 -1.47
N LEU A 30 -5.82 10.40 -1.26
CA LEU A 30 -6.02 9.33 -2.24
C LEU A 30 -7.50 9.17 -2.63
N GLU A 31 -8.40 9.19 -1.65
CA GLU A 31 -9.83 9.10 -1.87
C GLU A 31 -10.37 10.30 -2.67
N ASN A 32 -9.85 11.52 -2.44
CA ASN A 32 -10.19 12.72 -3.22
C ASN A 32 -9.80 12.59 -4.69
N TYR A 33 -8.74 11.83 -5.00
CA TYR A 33 -8.33 11.52 -6.38
C TYR A 33 -8.97 10.24 -6.95
N GLY A 34 -9.99 9.71 -6.25
CA GLY A 34 -10.81 8.59 -6.71
C GLY A 34 -10.19 7.22 -6.47
N PHE A 35 -9.16 7.11 -5.63
CA PHE A 35 -8.65 5.82 -5.17
C PHE A 35 -9.44 5.34 -3.97
N GLN A 36 -9.77 4.04 -3.94
CA GLN A 36 -10.43 3.41 -2.80
C GLN A 36 -9.40 2.72 -1.92
N VAL A 37 -9.24 3.17 -0.67
CA VAL A 37 -8.31 2.56 0.29
C VAL A 37 -9.04 1.57 1.19
N ASN A 38 -8.65 0.30 1.11
CA ASN A 38 -9.25 -0.81 1.85
C ASN A 38 -8.25 -1.38 2.87
N ILE A 39 -8.63 -1.38 4.14
CA ILE A 39 -7.85 -2.04 5.19
C ILE A 39 -8.28 -3.50 5.25
N ALA A 40 -7.69 -4.31 4.41
CA ALA A 40 -8.00 -5.74 4.29
C ALA A 40 -6.80 -6.48 3.72
N THR A 41 -6.78 -7.80 3.91
CA THR A 41 -5.80 -8.63 3.21
C THR A 41 -6.01 -8.48 1.69
N PRO A 42 -4.95 -8.13 0.94
CA PRO A 42 -5.05 -8.01 -0.51
C PRO A 42 -5.63 -9.30 -1.12
N PRO A 43 -6.49 -9.20 -2.16
CA PRO A 43 -7.03 -10.36 -2.84
C PRO A 43 -5.90 -11.25 -3.37
N ASN A 44 -6.17 -12.53 -3.56
CA ASN A 44 -5.19 -13.45 -4.13
C ASN A 44 -4.79 -12.96 -5.51
N PHE A 45 -3.63 -12.32 -5.55
CA PHE A 45 -3.01 -11.89 -6.78
C PHE A 45 -2.34 -13.13 -7.37
N GLU A 46 -2.70 -13.48 -8.60
CA GLU A 46 -1.87 -14.41 -9.37
C GLU A 46 -0.57 -13.69 -9.66
N LEU A 47 0.45 -13.94 -8.84
CA LEU A 47 1.81 -13.54 -9.16
C LEU A 47 2.10 -14.03 -10.58
N PRO A 48 2.70 -13.19 -11.45
CA PRO A 48 3.12 -13.65 -12.77
C PRO A 48 3.86 -14.97 -12.60
N LYS A 49 3.51 -15.98 -13.40
CA LYS A 49 4.03 -17.36 -13.30
C LYS A 49 5.55 -17.48 -13.22
N GLN A 50 6.27 -16.39 -13.55
CA GLN A 50 7.73 -16.27 -13.49
C GLN A 50 8.31 -15.97 -12.10
N GLN A 51 7.48 -15.65 -11.10
CA GLN A 51 7.95 -15.38 -9.72
C GLN A 51 7.68 -16.56 -8.76
N ILE A 52 7.26 -17.71 -9.27
CA ILE A 52 7.08 -18.89 -8.44
C ILE A 52 8.45 -19.54 -8.22
N ASP A 53 9.10 -19.16 -7.11
CA ASP A 53 10.19 -19.95 -6.54
C ASP A 53 9.60 -21.29 -6.06
N PHE A 54 9.78 -22.33 -6.87
CA PHE A 54 9.27 -23.69 -6.62
C PHE A 54 9.78 -24.31 -5.31
N GLN A 55 10.77 -23.70 -4.65
CA GLN A 55 11.35 -24.21 -3.40
C GLN A 55 10.67 -23.67 -2.13
N ARG A 56 9.86 -22.59 -2.20
CA ARG A 56 9.17 -22.04 -1.04
C ARG A 56 7.69 -21.77 -1.30
N ARG A 57 6.87 -22.79 -1.12
CA ARG A 57 5.40 -22.77 -1.24
C ARG A 57 4.65 -21.88 -0.23
N ARG A 58 5.21 -20.78 0.25
CA ARG A 58 4.48 -19.79 1.01
C ARG A 58 4.34 -18.52 0.17
N VAL A 59 3.21 -18.44 -0.54
CA VAL A 59 2.78 -17.18 -1.14
C VAL A 59 2.63 -16.17 0.02
N ARG A 60 3.60 -15.30 0.19
CA ARG A 60 3.49 -14.21 1.16
C ARG A 60 2.51 -13.20 0.59
N LYS A 61 1.41 -12.96 1.30
CA LYS A 61 0.49 -11.89 0.96
C LYS A 61 1.24 -10.55 1.07
N PRO A 62 1.11 -9.65 0.09
CA PRO A 62 1.78 -8.36 0.13
C PRO A 62 1.26 -7.52 1.31
N TYR A 63 2.06 -6.59 1.78
CA TYR A 63 1.68 -5.62 2.80
C TYR A 63 0.74 -4.54 2.25
N GLY A 64 0.98 -4.11 1.03
CA GLY A 64 0.13 -3.23 0.24
C GLY A 64 -0.04 -3.76 -1.16
N LEU A 65 -1.07 -3.32 -1.85
CA LEU A 65 -1.34 -3.65 -3.25
C LEU A 65 -2.23 -2.59 -3.88
N LEU A 66 -1.80 -2.04 -5.01
CA LEU A 66 -2.63 -1.18 -5.84
C LEU A 66 -3.09 -1.95 -7.09
N ASN A 67 -4.39 -1.89 -7.39
CA ASN A 67 -4.96 -2.29 -8.66
C ASN A 67 -5.30 -1.03 -9.48
N SER A 68 -4.55 -0.78 -10.55
CA SER A 68 -4.72 0.40 -11.38
C SER A 68 -6.05 0.43 -12.13
N ALA A 69 -6.56 -0.74 -12.55
CA ALA A 69 -7.80 -0.82 -13.32
C ALA A 69 -9.04 -0.42 -12.50
N THR A 70 -9.04 -0.70 -11.19
CA THR A 70 -10.15 -0.37 -10.29
C THR A 70 -9.84 0.81 -9.38
N LYS A 71 -8.63 1.38 -9.45
CA LYS A 71 -8.12 2.40 -8.51
C LYS A 71 -8.30 1.97 -7.04
N SER A 72 -8.11 0.70 -6.74
CA SER A 72 -8.27 0.15 -5.40
C SER A 72 -6.90 -0.14 -4.78
N ILE A 73 -6.71 0.33 -3.57
CA ILE A 73 -5.52 0.10 -2.74
C ILE A 73 -5.94 -0.80 -1.58
N TRP A 74 -5.22 -1.88 -1.34
CA TRP A 74 -5.37 -2.72 -0.16
C TRP A 74 -4.17 -2.58 0.75
N ILE A 75 -4.42 -2.35 2.03
CA ILE A 75 -3.40 -2.31 3.08
C ILE A 75 -3.68 -3.47 4.03
N ASN A 76 -2.75 -4.41 4.11
CA ASN A 76 -2.88 -5.57 4.97
C ASN A 76 -2.88 -5.14 6.45
N PRO A 77 -3.89 -5.51 7.26
CA PRO A 77 -3.98 -5.11 8.67
C PRO A 77 -2.73 -5.39 9.50
N ILE A 78 -1.96 -6.43 9.15
CA ILE A 78 -0.72 -6.79 9.86
C ILE A 78 0.31 -5.64 9.92
N VAL A 79 0.27 -4.69 8.96
CA VAL A 79 1.23 -3.59 8.91
C VAL A 79 1.08 -2.61 10.09
N PHE A 80 -0.11 -2.56 10.70
CA PHE A 80 -0.36 -1.72 11.87
C PHE A 80 0.24 -2.36 13.13
N GLU A 81 0.17 -3.68 13.25
CA GLU A 81 0.84 -4.44 14.32
C GLU A 81 2.38 -4.32 14.20
N LEU A 82 2.91 -4.24 12.98
CA LEU A 82 4.32 -4.06 12.69
C LEU A 82 4.78 -2.59 12.79
N GLY A 83 3.87 -1.63 12.98
CA GLY A 83 4.20 -0.19 13.05
C GLY A 83 4.66 0.42 11.72
N ILE A 84 4.35 -0.21 10.59
CA ILE A 84 4.78 0.23 9.24
C ILE A 84 3.62 0.69 8.35
N GLY A 85 2.42 0.88 8.90
CA GLY A 85 1.22 1.24 8.13
C GLY A 85 1.39 2.49 7.28
N ASN A 86 1.97 3.56 7.84
CA ASN A 86 2.26 4.80 7.11
C ASN A 86 3.20 4.55 5.92
N SER A 87 4.29 3.83 6.16
CA SER A 87 5.29 3.55 5.12
C SER A 87 4.69 2.75 3.96
N VAL A 88 3.81 1.79 4.25
CA VAL A 88 3.14 1.00 3.22
C VAL A 88 2.14 1.86 2.44
N LEU A 89 1.33 2.70 3.11
CA LEU A 89 0.40 3.59 2.42
C LEU A 89 1.13 4.62 1.54
N ILE A 90 2.27 5.16 2.01
CA ILE A 90 3.13 6.06 1.22
C ILE A 90 3.63 5.35 -0.05
N HIS A 91 4.07 4.10 0.05
CA HIS A 91 4.49 3.31 -1.11
C HIS A 91 3.37 3.17 -2.13
N GLU A 92 2.18 2.78 -1.71
CA GLU A 92 1.02 2.64 -2.59
C GLU A 92 0.55 3.98 -3.16
N ALA A 93 0.72 5.09 -2.42
CA ALA A 93 0.41 6.43 -2.90
C ALA A 93 1.33 6.87 -4.06
N VAL A 94 2.60 6.47 -4.04
CA VAL A 94 3.50 6.70 -5.18
C VAL A 94 3.03 5.93 -6.40
N HIS A 95 2.61 4.68 -6.24
CA HIS A 95 2.01 3.91 -7.34
C HIS A 95 0.71 4.56 -7.83
N ALA A 96 -0.10 5.17 -6.96
CA ALA A 96 -1.28 5.92 -7.38
C ALA A 96 -0.89 7.14 -8.25
N ALA A 97 0.15 7.90 -7.88
CA ALA A 97 0.67 8.99 -8.69
C ALA A 97 1.21 8.50 -10.05
N GLN A 98 1.87 7.34 -10.08
CA GLN A 98 2.33 6.69 -11.32
C GLN A 98 1.16 6.29 -12.23
N VAL A 99 0.04 5.83 -11.66
CA VAL A 99 -1.19 5.52 -12.40
C VAL A 99 -1.83 6.80 -12.95
N CYS A 100 -1.87 7.88 -12.18
CA CYS A 100 -2.39 9.16 -12.63
C CYS A 100 -1.56 9.71 -13.80
N ARG A 101 -0.21 9.74 -13.67
CA ARG A 101 0.69 10.17 -14.76
C ARG A 101 0.47 9.38 -16.06
N GLY A 102 0.24 8.08 -15.94
CA GLY A 102 0.05 7.17 -17.06
C GLY A 102 -1.41 7.06 -17.56
N ASN A 103 -2.32 7.94 -17.13
CA ASN A 103 -3.75 7.90 -17.51
C ASN A 103 -4.38 6.51 -17.30
N GLY A 104 -4.17 5.92 -16.11
CA GLY A 104 -4.68 4.60 -15.73
C GLY A 104 -3.68 3.46 -15.88
N ASN A 105 -2.56 3.66 -16.58
CA ASN A 105 -1.44 2.72 -16.62
C ASN A 105 -0.34 3.17 -15.66
N ILE A 106 0.37 2.22 -15.06
CA ILE A 106 1.52 2.57 -14.22
C ILE A 106 2.63 3.10 -15.11
N GLN A 107 3.13 4.32 -14.83
CA GLN A 107 4.24 4.97 -15.53
C GLN A 107 5.20 5.59 -14.50
N THR A 108 6.51 5.47 -14.73
CA THR A 108 7.53 6.10 -13.88
C THR A 108 7.35 7.61 -13.80
N LEU A 109 7.65 8.19 -12.63
CA LEU A 109 7.54 9.62 -12.37
C LEU A 109 8.82 10.38 -12.75
N GLU A 110 9.91 9.66 -13.06
CA GLU A 110 11.25 10.20 -13.38
C GLU A 110 11.79 11.04 -12.21
N LEU A 111 11.71 10.46 -11.01
CA LEU A 111 12.14 11.14 -9.80
C LEU A 111 13.68 11.18 -9.71
N ASP A 112 14.22 12.35 -9.36
CA ASP A 112 15.65 12.53 -9.02
C ASP A 112 15.86 12.28 -7.51
N VAL A 113 15.38 11.13 -7.02
CA VAL A 113 15.51 10.70 -5.62
C VAL A 113 15.90 9.22 -5.61
N GLU A 114 16.91 8.89 -4.82
CA GLU A 114 17.37 7.50 -4.69
C GLU A 114 16.88 6.88 -3.38
N PRO A 115 16.46 5.59 -3.41
CA PRO A 115 16.14 4.86 -2.21
C PRO A 115 17.40 4.55 -1.39
N ILE A 116 17.24 4.37 -0.09
CA ILE A 116 18.34 3.87 0.75
C ILE A 116 18.84 2.51 0.26
N GLN A 117 20.12 2.21 0.50
CA GLN A 117 20.74 0.97 -0.01
C GLN A 117 20.02 -0.30 0.47
N GLN A 118 19.49 -0.29 1.68
CA GLN A 118 18.76 -1.40 2.29
C GLN A 118 17.46 -1.75 1.52
N ALA A 119 16.91 -0.82 0.75
CA ALA A 119 15.73 -1.07 -0.07
C ALA A 119 16.04 -1.82 -1.39
N ARG A 120 17.30 -1.84 -1.84
CA ARG A 120 17.70 -2.46 -3.12
C ARG A 120 17.23 -3.90 -3.33
N PRO A 121 17.30 -4.81 -2.34
CA PRO A 121 16.84 -6.19 -2.53
C PRO A 121 15.34 -6.30 -2.85
N PHE A 122 14.54 -5.32 -2.43
CA PHE A 122 13.09 -5.37 -2.58
C PHE A 122 12.64 -5.07 -4.02
N PHE A 123 13.26 -4.11 -4.70
CA PHE A 123 12.90 -3.80 -6.09
C PHE A 123 13.75 -4.56 -7.12
N LYS A 124 14.98 -4.97 -6.80
CA LYS A 124 15.82 -5.77 -7.70
C LYS A 124 15.33 -7.21 -7.93
N ARG A 125 14.39 -7.68 -7.13
CA ARG A 125 13.78 -9.02 -7.32
C ARG A 125 12.81 -9.06 -8.49
N TYR A 126 12.36 -7.93 -9.00
CA TYR A 126 11.50 -7.88 -10.17
C TYR A 126 12.31 -8.24 -11.42
N VAL A 127 11.72 -9.05 -12.30
CA VAL A 127 12.44 -9.65 -13.44
C VAL A 127 12.69 -8.63 -14.54
N ASP A 128 11.73 -7.76 -14.80
CA ASP A 128 11.85 -6.75 -15.84
C ASP A 128 12.33 -5.39 -15.31
N ILE A 129 13.07 -4.69 -16.15
CA ILE A 129 13.70 -3.39 -15.80
C ILE A 129 12.63 -2.31 -15.53
N TYR A 130 11.48 -2.37 -16.21
CA TYR A 130 10.42 -1.38 -16.04
C TYR A 130 9.75 -1.51 -14.67
N SER A 131 9.38 -2.72 -14.26
CA SER A 131 8.86 -2.98 -12.92
C SER A 131 9.87 -2.62 -11.83
N GLN A 132 11.18 -2.86 -12.08
CA GLN A 132 12.21 -2.40 -11.15
C GLN A 132 12.26 -0.89 -11.02
N ALA A 133 12.11 -0.13 -12.10
CA ALA A 133 12.13 1.32 -12.09
C ALA A 133 10.92 1.90 -11.35
N VAL A 134 9.74 1.35 -11.59
CA VAL A 134 8.49 1.72 -10.91
C VAL A 134 8.61 1.52 -9.39
N GLU A 135 9.04 0.34 -8.97
CA GLU A 135 9.23 -0.01 -7.56
C GLU A 135 10.36 0.82 -6.91
N LYS A 136 11.45 1.07 -7.66
CA LYS A 136 12.54 1.89 -7.17
C LYS A 136 12.06 3.28 -6.77
N GLU A 137 11.19 3.92 -7.56
CA GLU A 137 10.62 5.23 -7.23
C GLU A 137 9.76 5.19 -5.96
N ALA A 138 8.92 4.17 -5.82
CA ALA A 138 8.09 4.01 -4.62
C ALA A 138 8.96 3.86 -3.36
N TYR A 139 10.00 3.03 -3.41
CA TYR A 139 10.97 2.92 -2.31
C TYR A 139 11.80 4.19 -2.13
N ALA A 140 12.12 4.92 -3.20
CA ALA A 140 12.84 6.18 -3.11
C ALA A 140 12.08 7.20 -2.28
N VAL A 141 10.79 7.37 -2.51
CA VAL A 141 9.93 8.27 -1.72
C VAL A 141 9.72 7.74 -0.30
N GLN A 142 9.35 6.46 -0.17
CA GLN A 142 9.04 5.84 1.12
C GLN A 142 10.18 5.97 2.14
N THR A 143 11.43 5.99 1.68
CA THR A 143 12.61 5.99 2.55
C THR A 143 13.16 7.38 2.87
N GLN A 144 12.52 8.46 2.40
CA GLN A 144 12.89 9.82 2.76
C GLN A 144 12.33 10.23 4.13
N SER A 145 13.00 11.15 4.80
CA SER A 145 12.53 11.70 6.07
C SER A 145 11.23 12.51 5.95
N ASN A 146 10.98 13.09 4.77
CA ASN A 146 9.76 13.83 4.40
C ASN A 146 8.86 13.05 3.43
N SER A 147 8.85 11.73 3.55
CA SER A 147 8.15 10.81 2.62
C SER A 147 6.66 11.10 2.46
N LEU A 148 5.98 11.50 3.54
CA LEU A 148 4.56 11.85 3.50
C LEU A 148 4.30 13.06 2.60
N GLU A 149 5.03 14.14 2.82
CA GLU A 149 4.89 15.39 2.06
C GLU A 149 5.26 15.18 0.59
N LEU A 150 6.29 14.37 0.32
CA LEU A 150 6.65 14.00 -1.06
C LEU A 150 5.54 13.22 -1.74
N ALA A 151 4.99 12.19 -1.10
CA ALA A 151 3.91 11.39 -1.66
C ALA A 151 2.66 12.25 -1.94
N MET A 152 2.30 13.11 -0.99
CA MET A 152 1.17 14.05 -1.15
C MET A 152 1.39 15.02 -2.31
N SER A 153 2.59 15.59 -2.43
CA SER A 153 2.94 16.50 -3.54
C SER A 153 2.92 15.81 -4.90
N LEU A 154 3.34 14.53 -4.97
CA LEU A 154 3.26 13.74 -6.20
C LEU A 154 1.83 13.45 -6.62
N LEU A 155 0.94 13.16 -5.66
CA LEU A 155 -0.50 13.01 -5.94
C LEU A 155 -1.09 14.32 -6.47
N ASP A 156 -0.82 15.45 -5.82
CA ASP A 156 -1.32 16.76 -6.28
C ASP A 156 -0.82 17.09 -7.69
N LYS A 157 0.45 16.81 -7.97
CA LYS A 157 1.07 17.09 -9.27
C LYS A 157 0.50 16.24 -10.41
N HIS A 158 0.22 14.96 -10.17
CA HIS A 158 -0.09 14.02 -11.24
C HIS A 158 -1.56 13.59 -11.30
N CYS A 159 -2.31 13.76 -10.20
CA CYS A 159 -3.74 13.42 -10.14
C CYS A 159 -4.63 14.67 -10.07
N GLY A 160 -4.08 15.85 -9.81
CA GLY A 160 -4.84 17.11 -9.68
C GLY A 160 -5.11 17.84 -10.99
N GLU A 161 -4.68 17.31 -12.15
CA GLU A 161 -4.89 17.88 -13.47
C GLU A 161 -6.21 17.47 -14.09
#